data_096d1f2e7a83efef5b4c045857edfd31
#
_entry.id   096d1f2e7a83efef5b4c045857edfd31
#
_cell.length_a   1.000
_cell.length_b   1.000
_cell.length_c   1.000
_cell.angle_alpha   90.00
_cell.angle_beta   90.00
_cell.angle_gamma   90.00
#
_symmetry.space_group_name_H-M   'P 1'
#
loop_
_entity.id
_entity.type
_entity.pdbx_description
1 polymer ?
#
loop_
_entity_poly.entity_id
_entity_poly.type
_entity_poly.pdbx_seq_one_letter_code
_entity_poly.pdbx_strand_id
1 'polypeptide(L)'
;MAIQKKASILLSVFLLVSFNAIILYAGDDRFEQAKKYLDKGINTYNEQLLQDAKKIFIQLSKDNPSDYEYAHYVASAYLGLCDLKNFEIEQSSVKKVKKALKAKRVAIAEEGMPFADKSIELNDNFSESYRVRGALISNKISGMISGMKNGSLAEEDIDIALQLDENNPMARIENARMYINKPGILGGDVSKGIEIISNVIKDNPELEKGYVNLGLAYIENVEIQNAINIFTRLLEINPSNPEAMFFLDKLKLTK
;
A
#
# COMPACT_ATOMS: atom_id res chain seq x y z
N MET A 1 27.21 -25.58 49.21
CA MET A 1 27.69 -25.17 47.86
C MET A 1 26.78 -25.59 46.69
N ALA A 2 26.21 -26.81 46.67
CA ALA A 2 25.34 -27.25 45.56
C ALA A 2 23.96 -26.54 45.50
N ILE A 3 23.36 -26.18 46.65
CA ILE A 3 22.06 -25.48 46.71
C ILE A 3 22.16 -24.02 46.23
N GLN A 4 23.26 -23.32 46.53
CA GLN A 4 23.47 -21.94 46.04
C GLN A 4 23.72 -21.88 44.53
N LYS A 5 24.40 -22.91 43.93
CA LYS A 5 24.55 -22.98 42.46
C LYS A 5 23.22 -23.23 41.75
N LYS A 6 22.34 -24.08 42.30
CA LYS A 6 21.01 -24.33 41.69
C LYS A 6 20.11 -23.09 41.76
N ALA A 7 20.13 -22.33 42.86
CA ALA A 7 19.38 -21.10 43.00
C ALA A 7 19.87 -20.01 42.03
N SER A 8 21.19 -19.90 41.82
CA SER A 8 21.77 -18.93 40.87
C SER A 8 21.41 -19.26 39.41
N ILE A 9 21.40 -20.56 39.04
CA ILE A 9 20.99 -21.00 37.69
C ILE A 9 19.51 -20.74 37.44
N LEU A 10 18.64 -21.06 38.42
CA LEU A 10 17.20 -20.78 38.33
C LEU A 10 16.90 -19.28 38.21
N LEU A 11 17.62 -18.45 38.95
CA LEU A 11 17.44 -16.98 38.88
C LEU A 11 17.91 -16.42 37.54
N SER A 12 19.01 -16.94 36.97
CA SER A 12 19.49 -16.51 35.65
C SER A 12 18.57 -16.96 34.50
N VAL A 13 18.00 -18.16 34.58
CA VAL A 13 17.01 -18.64 33.60
C VAL A 13 15.71 -17.83 33.69
N PHE A 14 15.25 -17.50 34.89
CA PHE A 14 14.05 -16.69 35.09
C PHE A 14 14.23 -15.23 34.59
N LEU A 15 15.42 -14.66 34.81
CA LEU A 15 15.79 -13.34 34.29
C LEU A 15 15.90 -13.36 32.74
N LEU A 16 16.45 -14.39 32.14
CA LEU A 16 16.53 -14.54 30.69
C LEU A 16 15.14 -14.72 30.04
N VAL A 17 14.25 -15.50 30.65
CA VAL A 17 12.89 -15.71 30.16
C VAL A 17 12.05 -14.42 30.32
N SER A 18 12.18 -13.71 31.44
CA SER A 18 11.47 -12.45 31.66
C SER A 18 12.00 -11.33 30.74
N PHE A 19 13.32 -11.28 30.46
CA PHE A 19 13.92 -10.30 29.55
C PHE A 19 13.49 -10.55 28.10
N ASN A 20 13.45 -11.81 27.66
CA ASN A 20 12.94 -12.16 26.32
C ASN A 20 11.42 -11.88 26.19
N ALA A 21 10.62 -12.13 27.25
CA ALA A 21 9.20 -11.80 27.25
C ALA A 21 8.95 -10.28 27.21
N ILE A 22 9.76 -9.48 27.89
CA ILE A 22 9.66 -8.01 27.86
C ILE A 22 10.08 -7.47 26.49
N ILE A 23 11.10 -8.05 25.84
CA ILE A 23 11.52 -7.65 24.49
C ILE A 23 10.44 -8.03 23.45
N LEU A 24 9.84 -9.22 23.56
CA LEU A 24 8.73 -9.65 22.69
C LEU A 24 7.52 -8.74 22.83
N TYR A 25 7.16 -8.39 24.07
CA TYR A 25 6.01 -7.51 24.33
C TYR A 25 6.26 -6.08 23.83
N ALA A 26 7.46 -5.53 24.08
CA ALA A 26 7.84 -4.21 23.55
C ALA A 26 7.98 -4.17 22.02
N GLY A 27 8.28 -5.31 21.40
CA GLY A 27 8.31 -5.46 19.94
C GLY A 27 6.91 -5.40 19.33
N ASP A 28 5.96 -6.05 19.97
CA ASP A 28 4.58 -6.10 19.55
C ASP A 28 3.90 -4.72 19.67
N ASP A 29 4.11 -4.00 20.78
CA ASP A 29 3.61 -2.64 20.95
C ASP A 29 4.14 -1.67 19.88
N ARG A 30 5.43 -1.74 19.52
CA ARG A 30 6.03 -0.91 18.46
C ARG A 30 5.47 -1.26 17.09
N PHE A 31 5.22 -2.53 16.83
CA PHE A 31 4.66 -3.01 15.57
C PHE A 31 3.23 -2.51 15.39
N GLU A 32 2.38 -2.69 16.41
CA GLU A 32 1.01 -2.20 16.39
C GLU A 32 0.94 -0.66 16.29
N GLN A 33 1.85 0.05 16.95
CA GLN A 33 1.94 1.50 16.80
C GLN A 33 2.32 1.90 15.38
N ALA A 34 3.28 1.22 14.77
CA ALA A 34 3.71 1.50 13.40
C ALA A 34 2.60 1.21 12.38
N LYS A 35 1.79 0.14 12.57
CA LYS A 35 0.60 -0.11 11.74
C LYS A 35 -0.41 1.02 11.84
N LYS A 36 -0.71 1.50 13.05
CA LYS A 36 -1.60 2.67 13.25
C LYS A 36 -1.08 3.94 12.56
N TYR A 37 0.24 4.16 12.59
CA TYR A 37 0.85 5.29 11.89
C TYR A 37 0.75 5.12 10.37
N LEU A 38 0.99 3.90 9.85
CA LEU A 38 0.86 3.58 8.44
C LEU A 38 -0.57 3.82 7.95
N ASP A 39 -1.55 3.22 8.62
CA ASP A 39 -2.97 3.33 8.26
C ASP A 39 -3.43 4.80 8.29
N LYS A 40 -3.13 5.52 9.37
CA LYS A 40 -3.47 6.93 9.46
C LYS A 40 -2.71 7.76 8.41
N GLY A 41 -1.44 7.45 8.17
CA GLY A 41 -0.61 8.14 7.18
C GLY A 41 -1.15 7.98 5.76
N ILE A 42 -1.59 6.76 5.39
CA ILE A 42 -2.21 6.46 4.10
C ILE A 42 -3.56 7.20 3.96
N ASN A 43 -4.42 7.10 4.97
CA ASN A 43 -5.78 7.65 4.90
C ASN A 43 -5.81 9.18 4.95
N THR A 44 -4.78 9.83 5.49
CA THR A 44 -4.69 11.29 5.60
C THR A 44 -3.60 11.92 4.73
N TYR A 45 -2.88 11.13 3.94
CA TYR A 45 -1.69 11.56 3.17
C TYR A 45 -0.66 12.32 4.03
N ASN A 46 -0.46 11.87 5.27
CA ASN A 46 0.48 12.48 6.20
C ASN A 46 1.87 11.88 6.04
N GLU A 47 2.78 12.62 5.40
CA GLU A 47 4.15 12.17 5.14
C GLU A 47 4.91 11.82 6.41
N GLN A 48 4.73 12.61 7.49
CA GLN A 48 5.45 12.36 8.75
C GLN A 48 5.05 11.01 9.35
N LEU A 49 3.74 10.69 9.40
CA LEU A 49 3.27 9.40 9.91
C LEU A 49 3.78 8.22 9.08
N LEU A 50 3.82 8.36 7.74
CA LEU A 50 4.38 7.33 6.85
C LEU A 50 5.88 7.12 7.09
N GLN A 51 6.64 8.20 7.29
CA GLN A 51 8.08 8.11 7.59
C GLN A 51 8.34 7.50 8.98
N ASP A 52 7.54 7.86 9.99
CA ASP A 52 7.65 7.31 11.34
C ASP A 52 7.33 5.81 11.34
N ALA A 53 6.24 5.39 10.68
CA ALA A 53 5.92 3.98 10.48
C ALA A 53 7.06 3.22 9.80
N LYS A 54 7.55 3.73 8.67
CA LYS A 54 8.68 3.16 7.93
C LYS A 54 9.91 2.98 8.80
N LYS A 55 10.28 4.00 9.59
CA LYS A 55 11.44 3.94 10.48
C LYS A 55 11.31 2.83 11.52
N ILE A 56 10.13 2.68 12.13
CA ILE A 56 9.88 1.64 13.12
C ILE A 56 9.94 0.26 12.46
N PHE A 57 9.27 0.05 11.31
CA PHE A 57 9.30 -1.23 10.59
C PHE A 57 10.70 -1.62 10.14
N ILE A 58 11.52 -0.67 9.65
CA ILE A 58 12.92 -0.93 9.30
C ILE A 58 13.71 -1.43 10.53
N GLN A 59 13.48 -0.83 11.71
CA GLN A 59 14.16 -1.28 12.92
C GLN A 59 13.70 -2.68 13.34
N LEU A 60 12.39 -2.96 13.31
CA LEU A 60 11.84 -4.27 13.62
C LEU A 60 12.36 -5.35 12.66
N SER A 61 12.43 -5.05 11.35
CA SER A 61 12.98 -5.96 10.34
C SER A 61 14.48 -6.23 10.53
N LYS A 62 15.24 -5.28 11.07
CA LYS A 62 16.66 -5.50 11.45
C LYS A 62 16.80 -6.31 12.71
N ASP A 63 15.94 -6.08 13.70
CA ASP A 63 15.93 -6.82 14.96
C ASP A 63 15.51 -8.29 14.74
N ASN A 64 14.64 -8.55 13.76
CA ASN A 64 14.09 -9.86 13.42
C ASN A 64 14.14 -10.11 11.89
N PRO A 65 15.32 -10.41 11.32
CA PRO A 65 15.50 -10.45 9.86
C PRO A 65 14.86 -11.65 9.16
N SER A 66 14.34 -12.63 9.93
CA SER A 66 13.60 -13.80 9.44
C SER A 66 12.09 -13.64 9.47
N ASP A 67 11.58 -12.52 9.95
CA ASP A 67 10.15 -12.24 9.99
C ASP A 67 9.71 -11.55 8.68
N TYR A 68 8.88 -12.24 7.90
CA TYR A 68 8.41 -11.75 6.62
C TYR A 68 7.45 -10.55 6.78
N GLU A 69 6.67 -10.51 7.88
CA GLU A 69 5.71 -9.42 8.10
C GLU A 69 6.41 -8.09 8.28
N TYR A 70 7.51 -8.04 9.01
CA TYR A 70 8.25 -6.79 9.17
C TYR A 70 8.81 -6.28 7.84
N ALA A 71 9.33 -7.16 6.99
CA ALA A 71 9.77 -6.80 5.66
C ALA A 71 8.59 -6.32 4.78
N HIS A 72 7.45 -7.01 4.84
CA HIS A 72 6.22 -6.62 4.16
C HIS A 72 5.77 -5.21 4.57
N TYR A 73 5.73 -4.92 5.87
CA TYR A 73 5.27 -3.60 6.34
C TYR A 73 6.27 -2.47 6.03
N VAL A 74 7.57 -2.76 5.91
CA VAL A 74 8.53 -1.78 5.35
C VAL A 74 8.15 -1.46 3.91
N ALA A 75 7.94 -2.47 3.06
CA ALA A 75 7.54 -2.29 1.66
C ALA A 75 6.19 -1.54 1.55
N SER A 76 5.22 -1.86 2.42
CA SER A 76 3.92 -1.20 2.49
C SER A 76 4.03 0.28 2.86
N ALA A 77 4.96 0.64 3.75
CA ALA A 77 5.22 2.04 4.09
C ALA A 77 5.83 2.83 2.91
N TYR A 78 6.71 2.20 2.12
CA TYR A 78 7.20 2.78 0.87
C TYR A 78 6.07 2.93 -0.17
N LEU A 79 5.16 1.96 -0.26
CA LEU A 79 3.99 2.07 -1.13
C LEU A 79 3.07 3.24 -0.71
N GLY A 80 2.82 3.41 0.59
CA GLY A 80 2.07 4.56 1.12
C GLY A 80 2.72 5.91 0.76
N LEU A 81 4.05 5.99 0.79
CA LEU A 81 4.78 7.17 0.32
C LEU A 81 4.65 7.38 -1.20
N CYS A 82 4.56 6.32 -2.00
CA CYS A 82 4.27 6.42 -3.43
C CYS A 82 2.84 6.96 -3.67
N ASP A 83 1.85 6.49 -2.91
CA ASP A 83 0.47 6.97 -2.99
C ASP A 83 0.38 8.46 -2.64
N LEU A 84 1.09 8.91 -1.61
CA LEU A 84 1.21 10.33 -1.29
C LEU A 84 1.76 11.12 -2.49
N LYS A 85 2.82 10.65 -3.15
CA LYS A 85 3.37 11.35 -4.32
C LYS A 85 2.42 11.31 -5.52
N ASN A 86 1.61 10.26 -5.68
CA ASN A 86 0.56 10.22 -6.69
C ASN A 86 -0.50 11.29 -6.42
N PHE A 87 -0.94 11.44 -5.18
CA PHE A 87 -1.90 12.47 -4.79
C PHE A 87 -1.34 13.90 -5.00
N GLU A 88 -0.08 14.16 -4.61
CA GLU A 88 0.59 15.43 -4.88
C GLU A 88 0.72 15.74 -6.39
N ILE A 89 0.92 14.71 -7.23
CA ILE A 89 0.94 14.84 -8.70
C ILE A 89 -0.44 15.30 -9.21
N GLU A 90 -1.52 14.74 -8.68
CA GLU A 90 -2.88 15.15 -9.07
C GLU A 90 -3.21 16.58 -8.64
N GLN A 91 -2.75 17.00 -7.48
CA GLN A 91 -2.94 18.35 -6.96
C GLN A 91 -2.14 19.42 -7.72
N SER A 92 -1.02 19.06 -8.33
CA SER A 92 -0.16 20.03 -9.02
C SER A 92 -0.68 20.37 -10.42
N SER A 93 -0.75 21.65 -10.76
CA SER A 93 -0.95 22.13 -12.15
C SER A 93 0.35 22.37 -12.91
N VAL A 94 1.51 22.39 -12.22
CA VAL A 94 2.80 22.78 -12.79
C VAL A 94 3.54 21.57 -13.33
N LYS A 95 3.75 21.51 -14.65
CA LYS A 95 4.41 20.39 -15.36
C LYS A 95 5.79 20.04 -14.78
N LYS A 96 6.61 21.05 -14.43
CA LYS A 96 7.94 20.83 -13.84
C LYS A 96 7.84 20.15 -12.46
N VAL A 97 6.85 20.54 -11.64
CA VAL A 97 6.58 19.94 -10.33
C VAL A 97 6.11 18.50 -10.50
N LYS A 98 5.14 18.24 -11.37
CA LYS A 98 4.69 16.88 -11.69
C LYS A 98 5.84 15.96 -12.11
N LYS A 99 6.76 16.45 -12.95
CA LYS A 99 7.94 15.67 -13.38
C LYS A 99 8.86 15.34 -12.20
N ALA A 100 9.10 16.30 -11.31
CA ALA A 100 9.92 16.09 -10.11
C ALA A 100 9.27 15.09 -9.13
N LEU A 101 7.96 15.20 -8.92
CA LEU A 101 7.20 14.28 -8.06
C LEU A 101 7.19 12.85 -8.63
N LYS A 102 7.01 12.69 -9.95
CA LYS A 102 7.13 11.38 -10.61
C LYS A 102 8.51 10.75 -10.41
N ALA A 103 9.58 11.53 -10.52
CA ALA A 103 10.94 11.04 -10.27
C ALA A 103 11.13 10.61 -8.79
N LYS A 104 10.61 11.39 -7.83
CA LYS A 104 10.62 11.03 -6.41
C LYS A 104 9.83 9.74 -6.14
N ARG A 105 8.64 9.60 -6.72
CA ARG A 105 7.83 8.38 -6.60
C ARG A 105 8.59 7.15 -7.08
N VAL A 106 9.25 7.24 -8.25
CA VAL A 106 10.06 6.14 -8.79
C VAL A 106 11.19 5.75 -7.83
N ALA A 107 11.93 6.74 -7.29
CA ALA A 107 12.99 6.47 -6.33
C ALA A 107 12.46 5.80 -5.04
N ILE A 108 11.34 6.28 -4.50
CA ILE A 108 10.67 5.69 -3.33
C ILE A 108 10.28 4.23 -3.61
N ALA A 109 9.70 3.96 -4.79
CA ALA A 109 9.33 2.60 -5.17
C ALA A 109 10.57 1.68 -5.27
N GLU A 110 11.67 2.17 -5.85
CA GLU A 110 12.93 1.43 -5.94
C GLU A 110 13.54 1.11 -4.57
N GLU A 111 13.47 2.04 -3.61
CA GLU A 111 13.91 1.80 -2.24
C GLU A 111 13.06 0.75 -1.51
N GLY A 112 11.75 0.64 -1.83
CA GLY A 112 10.84 -0.32 -1.24
C GLY A 112 11.01 -1.76 -1.78
N MET A 113 11.47 -1.91 -3.02
CA MET A 113 11.58 -3.21 -3.71
C MET A 113 12.34 -4.29 -2.91
N PRO A 114 13.55 -4.04 -2.36
CA PRO A 114 14.29 -5.06 -1.64
C PRO A 114 13.54 -5.65 -0.44
N PHE A 115 12.66 -4.88 0.19
CA PHE A 115 11.86 -5.34 1.32
C PHE A 115 10.67 -6.19 0.86
N ALA A 116 10.05 -5.84 -0.26
CA ALA A 116 9.02 -6.68 -0.88
C ALA A 116 9.61 -8.03 -1.34
N ASP A 117 10.76 -8.01 -2.01
CA ASP A 117 11.49 -9.23 -2.40
C ASP A 117 11.84 -10.08 -1.17
N LYS A 118 12.34 -9.46 -0.09
CA LYS A 118 12.68 -10.15 1.16
C LYS A 118 11.46 -10.80 1.83
N SER A 119 10.32 -10.12 1.83
CA SER A 119 9.08 -10.68 2.37
C SER A 119 8.65 -11.93 1.62
N ILE A 120 8.71 -11.91 0.29
CA ILE A 120 8.39 -13.06 -0.58
C ILE A 120 9.42 -14.20 -0.39
N GLU A 121 10.72 -13.87 -0.30
CA GLU A 121 11.77 -14.87 -0.02
C GLU A 121 11.52 -15.62 1.29
N LEU A 122 11.01 -14.93 2.31
CA LEU A 122 10.73 -15.50 3.62
C LEU A 122 9.38 -16.24 3.70
N ASN A 123 8.38 -15.78 2.93
CA ASN A 123 7.06 -16.42 2.84
C ASN A 123 6.44 -16.16 1.46
N ASP A 124 6.57 -17.13 0.57
CA ASP A 124 6.06 -17.09 -0.81
C ASP A 124 4.54 -17.39 -0.92
N ASN A 125 3.87 -17.69 0.19
CA ASN A 125 2.43 -17.93 0.25
C ASN A 125 1.64 -16.74 0.80
N PHE A 126 2.27 -15.58 0.97
CA PHE A 126 1.60 -14.39 1.48
C PHE A 126 1.19 -13.45 0.34
N SER A 127 -0.08 -13.50 -0.05
CA SER A 127 -0.71 -12.73 -1.15
C SER A 127 -0.34 -11.23 -1.13
N GLU A 128 -0.39 -10.60 0.05
CA GLU A 128 -0.12 -9.18 0.21
C GLU A 128 1.31 -8.77 -0.16
N SER A 129 2.32 -9.66 -0.01
CA SER A 129 3.69 -9.35 -0.42
C SER A 129 3.82 -9.20 -1.93
N TYR A 130 3.19 -10.09 -2.69
CA TYR A 130 3.13 -9.99 -4.16
C TYR A 130 2.34 -8.76 -4.58
N ARG A 131 1.17 -8.51 -3.98
CA ARG A 131 0.39 -7.30 -4.25
C ARG A 131 1.21 -6.03 -4.04
N VAL A 132 1.91 -5.90 -2.91
CA VAL A 132 2.74 -4.74 -2.60
C VAL A 132 3.89 -4.61 -3.58
N ARG A 133 4.57 -5.73 -3.95
CA ARG A 133 5.64 -5.71 -4.95
C ARG A 133 5.12 -5.27 -6.33
N GLY A 134 4.02 -5.83 -6.81
CA GLY A 134 3.39 -5.45 -8.06
C GLY A 134 2.97 -3.98 -8.08
N ALA A 135 2.43 -3.46 -6.97
CA ALA A 135 2.10 -2.05 -6.84
C ALA A 135 3.35 -1.14 -6.82
N LEU A 136 4.44 -1.54 -6.18
CA LEU A 136 5.72 -0.81 -6.24
C LEU A 136 6.29 -0.83 -7.67
N ILE A 137 6.25 -1.97 -8.38
CA ILE A 137 6.67 -2.06 -9.79
C ILE A 137 5.83 -1.10 -10.66
N SER A 138 4.50 -1.06 -10.47
CA SER A 138 3.61 -0.12 -11.16
C SER A 138 4.00 1.35 -10.88
N ASN A 139 4.41 1.67 -9.67
CA ASN A 139 4.87 3.00 -9.29
C ASN A 139 6.21 3.41 -9.92
N LYS A 140 6.97 2.47 -10.50
CA LYS A 140 8.17 2.76 -11.33
C LYS A 140 7.82 3.17 -12.75
N ILE A 141 6.56 3.03 -13.18
CA ILE A 141 6.11 3.43 -14.52
C ILE A 141 6.00 4.95 -14.57
N SER A 142 6.86 5.58 -15.37
CA SER A 142 6.90 7.04 -15.56
C SER A 142 6.69 7.47 -17.01
N GLY A 143 6.61 6.52 -17.96
CA GLY A 143 6.40 6.73 -19.38
C GLY A 143 6.34 5.41 -20.14
N MET A 144 6.22 5.48 -21.46
CA MET A 144 6.01 4.32 -22.34
C MET A 144 7.09 3.24 -22.17
N ILE A 145 8.36 3.60 -22.18
CA ILE A 145 9.48 2.64 -22.09
C ILE A 145 9.45 1.90 -20.74
N SER A 146 9.24 2.64 -19.64
CA SER A 146 9.11 2.02 -18.31
C SER A 146 7.82 1.21 -18.19
N GLY A 147 6.75 1.59 -18.88
CA GLY A 147 5.50 0.83 -18.96
C GLY A 147 5.70 -0.51 -19.64
N MET A 148 6.40 -0.55 -20.77
CA MET A 148 6.74 -1.81 -21.47
C MET A 148 7.60 -2.74 -20.61
N LYS A 149 8.54 -2.18 -19.82
CA LYS A 149 9.43 -2.96 -18.97
C LYS A 149 8.76 -3.48 -17.70
N ASN A 150 7.98 -2.64 -17.03
CA ASN A 150 7.47 -2.92 -15.69
C ASN A 150 6.00 -3.41 -15.69
N GLY A 151 5.25 -3.18 -16.78
CA GLY A 151 3.82 -3.49 -16.82
C GLY A 151 3.53 -4.98 -16.66
N SER A 152 4.22 -5.83 -17.43
CA SER A 152 4.06 -7.29 -17.35
C SER A 152 4.54 -7.87 -16.01
N LEU A 153 5.62 -7.31 -15.44
CA LEU A 153 6.12 -7.75 -14.13
C LEU A 153 5.13 -7.42 -13.00
N ALA A 154 4.53 -6.22 -13.06
CA ALA A 154 3.50 -5.84 -12.11
C ALA A 154 2.25 -6.73 -12.23
N GLU A 155 1.83 -7.05 -13.47
CA GLU A 155 0.70 -7.93 -13.75
C GLU A 155 0.94 -9.34 -13.21
N GLU A 156 2.12 -9.92 -13.44
CA GLU A 156 2.51 -11.22 -12.91
C GLU A 156 2.39 -11.30 -11.38
N ASP A 157 2.90 -10.29 -10.68
CA ASP A 157 2.80 -10.25 -9.21
C ASP A 157 1.35 -10.13 -8.72
N ILE A 158 0.52 -9.34 -9.39
CA ILE A 158 -0.91 -9.23 -9.02
C ILE A 158 -1.66 -10.53 -9.32
N ASP A 159 -1.34 -11.22 -10.42
CA ASP A 159 -1.91 -12.53 -10.74
C ASP A 159 -1.53 -13.57 -9.68
N ILE A 160 -0.28 -13.60 -9.23
CA ILE A 160 0.16 -14.48 -8.12
C ILE A 160 -0.59 -14.12 -6.83
N ALA A 161 -0.73 -12.83 -6.51
CA ALA A 161 -1.47 -12.40 -5.33
C ALA A 161 -2.92 -12.92 -5.35
N LEU A 162 -3.59 -12.84 -6.50
CA LEU A 162 -4.95 -13.35 -6.68
C LEU A 162 -5.05 -14.87 -6.74
N GLN A 163 -4.01 -15.58 -7.19
CA GLN A 163 -3.94 -17.05 -7.10
C GLN A 163 -3.81 -17.51 -5.65
N LEU A 164 -3.07 -16.78 -4.81
CA LEU A 164 -2.91 -17.08 -3.39
C LEU A 164 -4.14 -16.68 -2.56
N ASP A 165 -4.82 -15.58 -2.93
CA ASP A 165 -6.06 -15.10 -2.30
C ASP A 165 -6.91 -14.36 -3.34
N GLU A 166 -7.87 -15.08 -3.95
CA GLU A 166 -8.79 -14.53 -4.96
C GLU A 166 -9.71 -13.43 -4.40
N ASN A 167 -9.91 -13.41 -3.09
CA ASN A 167 -10.76 -12.45 -2.40
C ASN A 167 -9.98 -11.25 -1.84
N ASN A 168 -8.66 -11.20 -2.02
CA ASN A 168 -7.85 -10.05 -1.60
C ASN A 168 -8.38 -8.75 -2.25
N PRO A 169 -9.03 -7.85 -1.50
CA PRO A 169 -9.71 -6.71 -2.09
C PRO A 169 -8.74 -5.72 -2.74
N MET A 170 -7.54 -5.56 -2.17
CA MET A 170 -6.54 -4.65 -2.71
C MET A 170 -5.87 -5.22 -3.97
N ALA A 171 -5.64 -6.53 -4.05
CA ALA A 171 -5.13 -7.16 -5.27
C ALA A 171 -6.16 -7.07 -6.41
N ARG A 172 -7.45 -7.24 -6.12
CA ARG A 172 -8.55 -7.03 -7.09
C ARG A 172 -8.59 -5.58 -7.59
N ILE A 173 -8.37 -4.58 -6.72
CA ILE A 173 -8.29 -3.17 -7.12
C ILE A 173 -7.06 -2.94 -8.01
N GLU A 174 -5.89 -3.49 -7.67
CA GLU A 174 -4.70 -3.35 -8.52
C GLU A 174 -4.90 -4.00 -9.89
N ASN A 175 -5.51 -5.18 -9.95
CA ASN A 175 -5.89 -5.81 -11.21
C ASN A 175 -6.83 -4.94 -12.04
N ALA A 176 -7.86 -4.36 -11.42
CA ALA A 176 -8.77 -3.43 -12.10
C ALA A 176 -8.02 -2.20 -12.64
N ARG A 177 -7.10 -1.62 -11.88
CA ARG A 177 -6.25 -0.50 -12.33
C ARG A 177 -5.42 -0.86 -13.55
N MET A 178 -4.97 -2.11 -13.68
CA MET A 178 -4.27 -2.58 -14.87
C MET A 178 -5.17 -2.55 -16.10
N TYR A 179 -6.42 -3.02 -15.99
CA TYR A 179 -7.40 -2.90 -17.09
C TYR A 179 -7.67 -1.45 -17.47
N ILE A 180 -7.78 -0.54 -16.48
CA ILE A 180 -8.07 0.88 -16.71
C ILE A 180 -6.89 1.60 -17.39
N ASN A 181 -5.66 1.34 -16.93
CA ASN A 181 -4.49 2.09 -17.38
C ASN A 181 -3.80 1.51 -18.62
N LYS A 182 -4.08 0.27 -18.98
CA LYS A 182 -3.51 -0.40 -20.13
C LYS A 182 -4.19 0.11 -21.43
N PRO A 183 -3.44 0.41 -22.50
CA PRO A 183 -4.06 0.71 -23.79
C PRO A 183 -4.96 -0.44 -24.27
N GLY A 184 -6.09 -0.13 -24.89
CA GLY A 184 -7.04 -1.15 -25.37
C GLY A 184 -6.42 -2.21 -26.28
N ILE A 185 -5.47 -1.79 -27.16
CA ILE A 185 -4.73 -2.72 -28.04
C ILE A 185 -3.85 -3.72 -27.28
N LEU A 186 -3.55 -3.44 -26.00
CA LEU A 186 -2.79 -4.31 -25.10
C LEU A 186 -3.70 -5.01 -24.07
N GLY A 187 -5.02 -5.02 -24.28
CA GLY A 187 -5.99 -5.67 -23.42
C GLY A 187 -6.54 -4.77 -22.30
N GLY A 188 -6.39 -3.45 -22.39
CA GLY A 188 -7.04 -2.51 -21.50
C GLY A 188 -8.55 -2.47 -21.72
N ASP A 189 -9.30 -2.35 -20.62
CA ASP A 189 -10.77 -2.29 -20.61
C ASP A 189 -11.25 -1.56 -19.36
N VAL A 190 -11.58 -0.28 -19.52
CA VAL A 190 -12.01 0.58 -18.40
C VAL A 190 -13.32 0.07 -17.81
N SER A 191 -14.25 -0.43 -18.63
CA SER A 191 -15.53 -0.94 -18.14
C SER A 191 -15.37 -2.18 -17.27
N LYS A 192 -14.48 -3.10 -17.66
CA LYS A 192 -14.11 -4.25 -16.85
C LYS A 192 -13.45 -3.83 -15.52
N GLY A 193 -12.57 -2.83 -15.54
CA GLY A 193 -11.98 -2.28 -14.33
C GLY A 193 -13.03 -1.72 -13.38
N ILE A 194 -14.00 -0.95 -13.89
CA ILE A 194 -15.15 -0.42 -13.14
C ILE A 194 -15.97 -1.55 -12.51
N GLU A 195 -16.27 -2.60 -13.27
CA GLU A 195 -17.02 -3.77 -12.78
C GLU A 195 -16.30 -4.45 -11.60
N ILE A 196 -14.99 -4.72 -11.75
CA ILE A 196 -14.18 -5.35 -10.69
C ILE A 196 -14.22 -4.51 -9.42
N ILE A 197 -13.96 -3.19 -9.50
CA ILE A 197 -13.93 -2.33 -8.32
C ILE A 197 -15.33 -2.20 -7.70
N SER A 198 -16.38 -2.14 -8.51
CA SER A 198 -17.76 -2.09 -8.02
C SER A 198 -18.12 -3.34 -7.20
N ASN A 199 -17.67 -4.52 -7.62
CA ASN A 199 -17.84 -5.75 -6.86
C ASN A 199 -16.99 -5.72 -5.57
N VAL A 200 -15.76 -5.18 -5.60
CA VAL A 200 -14.93 -5.04 -4.39
C VAL A 200 -15.61 -4.18 -3.34
N ILE A 201 -16.15 -3.01 -3.69
CA ILE A 201 -16.82 -2.14 -2.70
C ILE A 201 -18.17 -2.70 -2.22
N LYS A 202 -18.84 -3.53 -3.04
CA LYS A 202 -20.03 -4.25 -2.59
C LYS A 202 -19.70 -5.26 -1.51
N ASP A 203 -18.59 -5.99 -1.66
CA ASP A 203 -18.12 -6.98 -0.70
C ASP A 203 -17.44 -6.32 0.52
N ASN A 204 -16.88 -5.12 0.35
CA ASN A 204 -16.11 -4.39 1.36
C ASN A 204 -16.58 -2.91 1.42
N PRO A 205 -17.78 -2.62 1.97
CA PRO A 205 -18.40 -1.30 1.88
C PRO A 205 -17.67 -0.18 2.66
N GLU A 206 -16.75 -0.51 3.56
CA GLU A 206 -15.93 0.44 4.33
C GLU A 206 -14.54 0.68 3.69
N LEU A 207 -14.23 0.01 2.57
CA LEU A 207 -12.91 0.13 1.93
C LEU A 207 -12.79 1.42 1.13
N GLU A 208 -12.34 2.50 1.76
CA GLU A 208 -12.22 3.85 1.16
C GLU A 208 -11.42 3.84 -0.17
N LYS A 209 -10.33 3.07 -0.25
CA LYS A 209 -9.53 2.93 -1.48
C LYS A 209 -10.32 2.37 -2.66
N GLY A 210 -11.33 1.53 -2.42
CA GLY A 210 -12.25 1.06 -3.45
C GLY A 210 -13.03 2.22 -4.08
N TYR A 211 -13.63 3.08 -3.26
CA TYR A 211 -14.38 4.24 -3.74
C TYR A 211 -13.49 5.24 -4.48
N VAL A 212 -12.29 5.51 -3.96
CA VAL A 212 -11.32 6.38 -4.64
C VAL A 212 -11.01 5.85 -6.04
N ASN A 213 -10.65 4.58 -6.15
CA ASN A 213 -10.30 3.97 -7.45
C ASN A 213 -11.50 3.90 -8.39
N LEU A 214 -12.71 3.65 -7.88
CA LEU A 214 -13.93 3.66 -8.70
C LEU A 214 -14.24 5.08 -9.22
N GLY A 215 -14.12 6.09 -8.38
CA GLY A 215 -14.30 7.48 -8.79
C GLY A 215 -13.30 7.91 -9.87
N LEU A 216 -12.03 7.51 -9.73
CA LEU A 216 -10.99 7.75 -10.75
C LEU A 216 -11.28 6.99 -12.06
N ALA A 217 -11.76 5.75 -11.98
CA ALA A 217 -12.15 4.96 -13.14
C ALA A 217 -13.31 5.61 -13.92
N TYR A 218 -14.31 6.15 -13.22
CA TYR A 218 -15.38 6.91 -13.86
C TYR A 218 -14.90 8.22 -14.49
N ILE A 219 -13.93 8.91 -13.90
CA ILE A 219 -13.30 10.08 -14.54
C ILE A 219 -12.62 9.68 -15.86
N GLU A 220 -11.84 8.60 -15.83
CA GLU A 220 -11.16 8.06 -17.04
C GLU A 220 -12.16 7.64 -18.12
N ASN A 221 -13.30 7.09 -17.74
CA ASN A 221 -14.39 6.70 -18.65
C ASN A 221 -15.30 7.88 -19.07
N VAL A 222 -14.96 9.11 -18.67
CA VAL A 222 -15.75 10.34 -18.94
C VAL A 222 -17.17 10.30 -18.34
N GLU A 223 -17.39 9.47 -17.34
CA GLU A 223 -18.65 9.33 -16.59
C GLU A 223 -18.68 10.25 -15.35
N ILE A 224 -18.59 11.55 -15.59
CA ILE A 224 -18.37 12.56 -14.54
C ILE A 224 -19.44 12.52 -13.43
N GLN A 225 -20.71 12.28 -13.78
CA GLN A 225 -21.77 12.22 -12.75
C GLN A 225 -21.63 11.02 -11.84
N ASN A 226 -21.21 9.86 -12.38
CA ASN A 226 -20.93 8.66 -11.59
C ASN A 226 -19.73 8.89 -10.66
N ALA A 227 -18.67 9.54 -11.13
CA ALA A 227 -17.54 9.94 -10.29
C ALA A 227 -17.98 10.83 -9.12
N ILE A 228 -18.80 11.85 -9.37
CA ILE A 228 -19.35 12.74 -8.33
C ILE A 228 -20.15 11.93 -7.29
N ASN A 229 -21.01 11.01 -7.74
CA ASN A 229 -21.82 10.17 -6.84
C ASN A 229 -20.93 9.30 -5.94
N ILE A 230 -19.88 8.69 -6.50
CA ILE A 230 -18.96 7.82 -5.75
C ILE A 230 -18.15 8.61 -4.73
N PHE A 231 -17.57 9.77 -5.10
CA PHE A 231 -16.84 10.58 -4.14
C PHE A 231 -17.76 11.19 -3.06
N THR A 232 -19.02 11.50 -3.41
CA THR A 232 -20.01 11.93 -2.41
C THR A 232 -20.30 10.79 -1.43
N ARG A 233 -20.48 9.57 -1.94
CA ARG A 233 -20.66 8.38 -1.08
C ARG A 233 -19.46 8.14 -0.18
N LEU A 234 -18.24 8.33 -0.67
CA LEU A 234 -17.04 8.22 0.14
C LEU A 234 -17.01 9.25 1.29
N LEU A 235 -17.50 10.49 1.08
CA LEU A 235 -17.61 11.47 2.16
C LEU A 235 -18.72 11.16 3.18
N GLU A 236 -19.70 10.32 2.84
CA GLU A 236 -20.65 9.80 3.83
C GLU A 236 -19.98 8.77 4.76
N ILE A 237 -19.00 7.98 4.25
CA ILE A 237 -18.22 7.00 5.01
C ILE A 237 -17.13 7.71 5.82
N ASN A 238 -16.35 8.57 5.17
CA ASN A 238 -15.29 9.37 5.78
C ASN A 238 -15.40 10.85 5.35
N PRO A 239 -16.06 11.71 6.15
CA PRO A 239 -16.24 13.14 5.82
C PRO A 239 -14.95 13.94 5.64
N SER A 240 -13.81 13.39 6.08
CA SER A 240 -12.50 14.03 6.00
C SER A 240 -11.56 13.38 4.95
N ASN A 241 -12.09 12.50 4.07
CA ASN A 241 -11.27 11.87 3.05
C ASN A 241 -10.70 12.90 2.07
N PRO A 242 -9.36 13.06 2.01
CA PRO A 242 -8.73 14.16 1.26
C PRO A 242 -8.86 14.00 -0.26
N GLU A 243 -8.89 12.76 -0.77
CA GLU A 243 -9.06 12.49 -2.20
C GLU A 243 -10.48 12.84 -2.65
N ALA A 244 -11.50 12.40 -1.91
CA ALA A 244 -12.89 12.70 -2.23
C ALA A 244 -13.15 14.21 -2.22
N MET A 245 -12.65 14.92 -1.21
CA MET A 245 -12.76 16.38 -1.14
C MET A 245 -12.10 17.06 -2.35
N PHE A 246 -10.87 16.67 -2.66
CA PHE A 246 -10.11 17.23 -3.78
C PHE A 246 -10.79 16.98 -5.14
N PHE A 247 -11.19 15.73 -5.41
CA PHE A 247 -11.79 15.39 -6.71
C PHE A 247 -13.18 15.99 -6.87
N LEU A 248 -14.00 16.07 -5.82
CA LEU A 248 -15.30 16.77 -5.90
C LEU A 248 -15.15 18.25 -6.21
N ASP A 249 -14.20 18.95 -5.58
CA ASP A 249 -13.91 20.34 -5.90
C ASP A 249 -13.46 20.50 -7.35
N LYS A 250 -12.52 19.67 -7.80
CA LYS A 250 -12.02 19.69 -9.17
C LYS A 250 -13.13 19.46 -10.20
N LEU A 251 -14.05 18.52 -9.95
CA LEU A 251 -15.15 18.18 -10.85
C LEU A 251 -16.26 19.25 -10.86
N LYS A 252 -16.49 19.98 -9.77
CA LYS A 252 -17.44 21.09 -9.71
C LYS A 252 -16.96 22.33 -10.48
N LEU A 253 -15.65 22.55 -10.55
CA LEU A 253 -15.05 23.68 -11.27
C LEU A 253 -15.02 23.48 -12.80
N THR A 254 -15.29 22.27 -13.28
CA THR A 254 -15.31 21.93 -14.73
C THR A 254 -16.71 22.00 -15.36
N LYS A 255 -17.74 22.39 -14.60
CA LYS A 255 -19.09 22.74 -15.08
C LYS A 255 -19.21 24.23 -15.35
#